data_371eca626bd36fdc0edf79c78f13b3e9
#
_entry.id   371eca626bd36fdc0edf79c78f13b3e9
#
_cell.length_a   1.000
_cell.length_b   1.000
_cell.length_c   1.000
_cell.angle_alpha   90.00
_cell.angle_beta   90.00
_cell.angle_gamma   90.00
#
_symmetry.space_group_name_H-M   'P 1'
#
loop_
_entity.id
_entity.type
_entity.pdbx_description
1 polymer ?
#
loop_
_entity_poly.entity_id
_entity_poly.type
_entity_poly.pdbx_seq_one_letter_code
_entity_poly.pdbx_strand_id
1 'polypeptide(L)'
;MTKSELSNIYRDYIACLNRQDWPSLARFVHEDVKHNGEQLGVSGYRRMLKRDFAEIPDLSFNVELLVSDPPYIASRLCFNCTPKGRFLGLDIYGRRVSFVENVFYEFRDEKIVQVWSVIDKAAIEAQLPPPGAPSHA
;
A
#
# COMPACT_ATOMS: atom_id res chain seq x y z
N MET A 1 -5.12 22.20 -9.54
CA MET A 1 -4.18 21.14 -9.90
C MET A 1 -4.75 20.33 -11.06
N THR A 2 -3.96 20.11 -12.10
CA THR A 2 -4.39 19.32 -13.25
C THR A 2 -4.29 17.82 -12.95
N LYS A 3 -4.95 17.00 -13.78
CA LYS A 3 -4.84 15.52 -13.69
C LYS A 3 -3.38 15.07 -13.79
N SER A 4 -2.65 15.67 -14.72
CA SER A 4 -1.24 15.35 -14.96
C SER A 4 -0.36 15.71 -13.76
N GLU A 5 -0.55 16.89 -13.19
CA GLU A 5 0.18 17.32 -11.99
C GLU A 5 -0.09 16.38 -10.80
N LEU A 6 -1.36 16.02 -10.57
CA LEU A 6 -1.72 15.13 -9.49
C LEU A 6 -1.14 13.72 -9.69
N SER A 7 -1.18 13.21 -10.92
CA SER A 7 -0.57 11.91 -11.26
C SER A 7 0.93 11.91 -11.00
N ASN A 8 1.62 13.00 -11.33
CA ASN A 8 3.07 13.12 -11.10
C ASN A 8 3.38 13.13 -9.59
N ILE A 9 2.60 13.87 -8.80
CA ILE A 9 2.76 13.89 -7.33
C ILE A 9 2.58 12.49 -6.77
N TYR A 10 1.56 11.77 -7.22
CA TYR A 10 1.30 10.41 -6.77
C TYR A 10 2.45 9.45 -7.12
N ARG A 11 2.98 9.55 -8.34
CA ARG A 11 4.12 8.71 -8.75
C ARG A 11 5.38 9.03 -7.95
N ASP A 12 5.61 10.29 -7.61
CA ASP A 12 6.71 10.69 -6.74
C ASP A 12 6.53 10.13 -5.33
N TYR A 13 5.29 10.10 -4.83
CA TYR A 13 4.94 9.48 -3.56
C TYR A 13 5.27 7.97 -3.57
N ILE A 14 4.83 7.26 -4.60
CA ILE A 14 5.13 5.81 -4.72
C ILE A 14 6.64 5.57 -4.79
N ALA A 15 7.38 6.39 -5.53
CA ALA A 15 8.84 6.30 -5.59
C ALA A 15 9.47 6.54 -4.21
N CYS A 16 8.93 7.48 -3.44
CA CYS A 16 9.35 7.73 -2.05
C CYS A 16 9.17 6.49 -1.17
N LEU A 17 8.02 5.82 -1.28
CA LEU A 17 7.76 4.58 -0.54
C LEU A 17 8.76 3.49 -0.93
N ASN A 18 9.00 3.29 -2.22
CA ASN A 18 9.89 2.25 -2.71
C ASN A 18 11.35 2.48 -2.29
N ARG A 19 11.76 3.73 -2.12
CA ARG A 19 13.08 4.08 -1.58
C ARG A 19 13.12 4.00 -0.05
N GLN A 20 11.97 3.85 0.59
CA GLN A 20 11.84 3.93 2.06
C GLN A 20 12.42 5.25 2.58
N ASP A 21 12.17 6.33 1.87
CA ASP A 21 12.64 7.67 2.23
C ASP A 21 11.69 8.30 3.25
N TRP A 22 11.75 7.83 4.49
CA TRP A 22 10.84 8.23 5.53
C TRP A 22 10.92 9.71 5.90
N PRO A 23 12.10 10.36 5.89
CA PRO A 23 12.16 11.81 6.14
C PRO A 23 11.38 12.65 5.13
N SER A 24 11.24 12.17 3.89
CA SER A 24 10.52 12.90 2.83
C SER A 24 9.01 12.63 2.82
N LEU A 25 8.53 11.68 3.60
CA LEU A 25 7.11 11.26 3.58
C LEU A 25 6.16 12.44 3.87
N ALA A 26 6.52 13.34 4.78
CA ALA A 26 5.71 14.50 5.15
C ALA A 26 5.46 15.47 3.99
N ARG A 27 6.21 15.37 2.89
CA ARG A 27 5.99 16.16 1.68
C ARG A 27 4.77 15.69 0.91
N PHE A 28 4.37 14.43 1.09
CA PHE A 28 3.30 13.77 0.34
C PHE A 28 2.07 13.47 1.18
N VAL A 29 2.21 13.40 2.51
CA VAL A 29 1.16 12.97 3.43
C VAL A 29 0.81 14.13 4.35
N HIS A 30 -0.49 14.46 4.41
CA HIS A 30 -1.00 15.54 5.24
C HIS A 30 -0.97 15.14 6.72
N GLU A 31 -0.79 16.14 7.60
CA GLU A 31 -0.80 15.91 9.04
C GLU A 31 -2.13 15.35 9.56
N ASP A 32 -3.23 15.58 8.84
CA ASP A 32 -4.57 15.11 9.18
C ASP A 32 -4.92 13.78 8.49
N VAL A 33 -3.96 13.06 7.92
CA VAL A 33 -4.22 11.88 7.11
C VAL A 33 -5.00 10.82 7.88
N LYS A 34 -6.02 10.25 7.19
CA LYS A 34 -6.79 9.10 7.66
C LYS A 34 -6.58 7.93 6.70
N HIS A 35 -6.53 6.74 7.26
CA HIS A 35 -6.42 5.49 6.51
C HIS A 35 -7.57 4.58 6.93
N ASN A 36 -8.45 4.27 5.98
CA ASN A 36 -9.69 3.50 6.24
C ASN A 36 -10.46 4.01 7.47
N GLY A 37 -10.57 5.34 7.59
CA GLY A 37 -11.31 6.00 8.66
C GLY A 37 -10.52 6.23 9.94
N GLU A 38 -9.34 5.66 10.09
CA GLU A 38 -8.49 5.85 11.27
C GLU A 38 -7.56 7.04 11.08
N GLN A 39 -7.60 7.98 12.00
CA GLN A 39 -6.71 9.14 11.97
C GLN A 39 -5.32 8.75 12.45
N LEU A 40 -4.35 8.77 11.54
CA LEU A 40 -2.99 8.34 11.81
C LEU A 40 -2.02 9.51 12.02
N GLY A 41 -2.20 10.61 11.29
CA GLY A 41 -1.19 11.63 11.14
C GLY A 41 0.05 11.10 10.39
N VAL A 42 1.01 11.96 10.13
CA VAL A 42 2.23 11.56 9.40
C VAL A 42 3.00 10.48 10.16
N SER A 43 3.16 10.65 11.48
CA SER A 43 3.89 9.68 12.30
C SER A 43 3.26 8.31 12.31
N GLY A 44 1.93 8.23 12.45
CA GLY A 44 1.20 6.96 12.42
C GLY A 44 1.25 6.30 11.04
N TYR A 45 1.13 7.09 10.00
CA TYR A 45 1.23 6.63 8.62
C TYR A 45 2.62 6.05 8.33
N ARG A 46 3.65 6.74 8.79
CA ARG A 46 5.04 6.27 8.68
C ARG A 46 5.25 4.94 9.41
N ARG A 47 4.74 4.82 10.64
CA ARG A 47 4.85 3.57 11.41
C ARG A 47 4.15 2.42 10.70
N MET A 48 2.99 2.65 10.11
CA MET A 48 2.24 1.65 9.33
C MET A 48 3.09 1.14 8.15
N LEU A 49 3.66 2.05 7.37
CA LEU A 49 4.49 1.69 6.22
C LEU A 49 5.79 0.98 6.62
N LYS A 50 6.45 1.46 7.67
CA LYS A 50 7.66 0.79 8.19
C LYS A 50 7.38 -0.63 8.64
N ARG A 51 6.23 -0.86 9.27
CA ARG A 51 5.80 -2.20 9.67
C ARG A 51 5.60 -3.09 8.45
N ASP A 52 4.96 -2.58 7.40
CA ASP A 52 4.73 -3.33 6.17
C ASP A 52 6.06 -3.78 5.55
N PHE A 53 7.06 -2.90 5.48
CA PHE A 53 8.38 -3.25 4.96
C PHE A 53 9.14 -4.21 5.88
N ALA A 54 8.93 -4.14 7.20
CA ALA A 54 9.56 -5.07 8.14
C ALA A 54 8.96 -6.49 8.00
N GLU A 55 7.64 -6.58 7.81
CA GLU A 55 6.94 -7.85 7.66
C GLU A 55 7.11 -8.45 6.25
N ILE A 56 7.33 -7.61 5.25
CA ILE A 56 7.48 -8.01 3.85
C ILE A 56 8.78 -7.41 3.31
N PRO A 57 9.93 -8.10 3.49
CA PRO A 57 11.23 -7.52 3.14
C PRO A 57 11.42 -7.20 1.66
N ASP A 58 10.72 -7.90 0.77
CA ASP A 58 10.76 -7.68 -0.67
C ASP A 58 9.54 -6.88 -1.18
N LEU A 59 8.93 -6.07 -0.29
CA LEU A 59 7.80 -5.23 -0.66
C LEU A 59 8.21 -4.17 -1.66
N SER A 60 7.44 -4.06 -2.75
CA SER A 60 7.61 -3.03 -3.77
C SER A 60 6.22 -2.63 -4.27
N PHE A 61 5.97 -1.34 -4.33
CA PHE A 61 4.72 -0.77 -4.82
C PHE A 61 4.82 -0.56 -6.33
N ASN A 62 3.95 -1.21 -7.10
CA ASN A 62 3.93 -1.13 -8.56
C ASN A 62 2.55 -0.69 -9.03
N VAL A 63 2.48 0.44 -9.69
CA VAL A 63 1.22 1.00 -10.20
C VAL A 63 0.84 0.29 -11.49
N GLU A 64 -0.24 -0.48 -11.44
CA GLU A 64 -0.79 -1.15 -12.63
C GLU A 64 -1.77 -0.26 -13.37
N LEU A 65 -2.61 0.46 -12.64
CA LEU A 65 -3.62 1.35 -13.21
C LEU A 65 -3.72 2.60 -12.34
N LEU A 66 -3.74 3.76 -12.99
CA LEU A 66 -3.84 5.04 -12.31
C LEU A 66 -4.90 5.89 -13.00
N VAL A 67 -5.88 6.32 -12.22
CA VAL A 67 -6.92 7.26 -12.66
C VAL A 67 -6.86 8.49 -11.77
N SER A 68 -6.74 9.66 -12.39
CA SER A 68 -6.65 10.94 -11.70
C SER A 68 -7.84 11.82 -12.03
N ASP A 69 -8.55 12.23 -11.00
CA ASP A 69 -9.64 13.21 -11.09
C ASP A 69 -9.55 14.12 -9.86
N PRO A 70 -8.77 15.20 -9.94
CA PRO A 70 -8.49 16.03 -8.77
C PRO A 70 -9.75 16.43 -8.02
N PRO A 71 -9.79 16.34 -6.68
CA PRO A 71 -8.67 16.02 -5.77
C PRO A 71 -8.46 14.52 -5.52
N TYR A 72 -9.00 13.62 -6.34
CA TYR A 72 -8.98 12.18 -6.11
C TYR A 72 -8.05 11.44 -7.06
N ILE A 73 -7.46 10.38 -6.55
CA ILE A 73 -6.75 9.36 -7.34
C ILE A 73 -7.31 7.99 -7.02
N ALA A 74 -7.52 7.18 -8.06
CA ALA A 74 -7.75 5.75 -7.94
C ALA A 74 -6.53 5.03 -8.49
N SER A 75 -5.98 4.10 -7.71
CA SER A 75 -4.76 3.37 -8.06
C SER A 75 -4.95 1.88 -7.80
N ARG A 76 -4.57 1.08 -8.78
CA ARG A 76 -4.47 -0.38 -8.62
C ARG A 76 -2.99 -0.73 -8.52
N LEU A 77 -2.59 -1.22 -7.36
CA LEU A 77 -1.21 -1.59 -7.05
C LEU A 77 -1.05 -3.10 -7.14
N CYS A 78 0.02 -3.54 -7.80
CA CYS A 78 0.37 -4.96 -7.92
C CYS A 78 1.52 -5.29 -6.99
N PHE A 79 1.40 -6.42 -6.29
CA PHE A 79 2.43 -6.93 -5.42
C PHE A 79 2.79 -8.36 -5.80
N ASN A 80 4.07 -8.65 -5.71
CA ASN A 80 4.62 -10.00 -5.81
C ASN A 80 5.71 -10.08 -4.75
N CYS A 81 5.39 -10.65 -3.59
CA CYS A 81 6.20 -10.49 -2.38
C CYS A 81 6.09 -11.70 -1.46
N THR A 82 6.90 -11.68 -0.41
CA THR A 82 7.11 -12.83 0.49
C THR A 82 6.95 -12.39 1.94
N PRO A 83 5.71 -12.28 2.47
CA PRO A 83 5.49 -11.99 3.88
C PRO A 83 6.14 -13.05 4.77
N LYS A 84 6.80 -12.60 5.85
CA LYS A 84 7.55 -13.49 6.75
C LYS A 84 6.67 -14.40 7.59
N GLY A 85 5.52 -13.87 8.02
CA GLY A 85 4.64 -14.52 8.97
C GLY A 85 3.20 -14.54 8.49
N ARG A 86 2.28 -14.21 9.39
CA ARG A 86 0.87 -14.05 9.05
C ARG A 86 0.66 -12.69 8.37
N PHE A 87 -0.16 -12.69 7.34
CA PHE A 87 -0.52 -11.48 6.61
C PHE A 87 -2.03 -11.50 6.37
N LEU A 88 -2.73 -10.47 6.79
CA LEU A 88 -4.20 -10.38 6.74
C LEU A 88 -4.88 -11.58 7.40
N GLY A 89 -4.30 -12.10 8.47
CA GLY A 89 -4.82 -13.28 9.15
C GLY A 89 -4.54 -14.61 8.46
N LEU A 90 -3.81 -14.61 7.35
CA LEU A 90 -3.44 -15.79 6.59
C LEU A 90 -2.02 -16.24 6.92
N ASP A 91 -1.82 -17.55 6.98
CA ASP A 91 -0.52 -18.15 7.29
C ASP A 91 0.34 -18.21 6.03
N ILE A 92 1.14 -17.19 5.79
CA ILE A 92 2.01 -17.09 4.61
C ILE A 92 3.37 -17.71 4.87
N TYR A 93 4.03 -17.28 5.95
CA TYR A 93 5.30 -17.83 6.46
C TYR A 93 6.36 -18.07 5.39
N GLY A 94 6.69 -17.01 4.65
CA GLY A 94 7.78 -17.04 3.67
C GLY A 94 7.41 -17.58 2.30
N ARG A 95 6.13 -17.81 2.03
CA ARG A 95 5.67 -18.14 0.67
C ARG A 95 5.59 -16.88 -0.18
N ARG A 96 5.94 -17.00 -1.45
CA ARG A 96 5.75 -15.90 -2.39
C ARG A 96 4.28 -15.86 -2.84
N VAL A 97 3.67 -14.69 -2.73
CA VAL A 97 2.27 -14.46 -3.13
C VAL A 97 2.16 -13.25 -4.04
N SER A 98 1.19 -13.28 -4.95
CA SER A 98 0.87 -12.17 -5.84
C SER A 98 -0.55 -11.71 -5.56
N PHE A 99 -0.75 -10.40 -5.42
CA PHE A 99 -2.06 -9.83 -5.16
C PHE A 99 -2.11 -8.36 -5.60
N VAL A 100 -3.30 -7.80 -5.55
CA VAL A 100 -3.51 -6.38 -5.84
C VAL A 100 -4.12 -5.68 -4.64
N GLU A 101 -3.86 -4.38 -4.56
CA GLU A 101 -4.50 -3.47 -3.63
C GLU A 101 -5.17 -2.38 -4.46
N ASN A 102 -6.48 -2.17 -4.26
CA ASN A 102 -7.20 -1.07 -4.90
C ASN A 102 -7.34 0.06 -3.89
N VAL A 103 -6.86 1.24 -4.26
CA VAL A 103 -6.75 2.35 -3.32
C VAL A 103 -7.37 3.60 -3.93
N PHE A 104 -8.19 4.29 -3.12
CA PHE A 104 -8.64 5.64 -3.43
C PHE A 104 -7.95 6.60 -2.49
N TYR A 105 -7.49 7.72 -3.06
CA TYR A 105 -6.84 8.80 -2.31
C TYR A 105 -7.60 10.10 -2.51
N GLU A 106 -7.67 10.89 -1.44
CA GLU A 106 -8.08 12.28 -1.52
C GLU A 106 -6.87 13.15 -1.17
N PHE A 107 -6.64 14.19 -1.97
CA PHE A 107 -5.54 15.14 -1.77
C PHE A 107 -6.09 16.49 -1.28
N ARG A 108 -5.36 17.12 -0.38
CA ARG A 108 -5.60 18.47 0.09
C ARG A 108 -4.25 19.16 0.28
N ASP A 109 -4.10 20.37 -0.26
CA ASP A 109 -2.83 21.10 -0.24
C ASP A 109 -1.68 20.27 -0.82
N GLU A 110 -1.96 19.56 -1.92
CA GLU A 110 -1.02 18.69 -2.64
C GLU A 110 -0.52 17.50 -1.82
N LYS A 111 -1.23 17.14 -0.74
CA LYS A 111 -0.88 16.03 0.16
C LYS A 111 -2.05 15.10 0.34
N ILE A 112 -1.74 13.83 0.58
CA ILE A 112 -2.74 12.79 0.84
C ILE A 112 -3.37 13.04 2.19
N VAL A 113 -4.69 13.23 2.21
CA VAL A 113 -5.46 13.45 3.45
C VAL A 113 -6.40 12.29 3.77
N GLN A 114 -6.77 11.49 2.78
CA GLN A 114 -7.60 10.29 2.95
C GLN A 114 -7.04 9.17 2.10
N VAL A 115 -7.04 7.97 2.66
CA VAL A 115 -6.71 6.72 1.95
C VAL A 115 -7.81 5.71 2.26
N TRP A 116 -8.41 5.15 1.21
CA TRP A 116 -9.33 4.01 1.30
C TRP A 116 -8.71 2.86 0.52
N SER A 117 -8.39 1.79 1.22
CA SER A 117 -7.62 0.69 0.66
C SER A 117 -8.31 -0.64 0.88
N VAL A 118 -8.34 -1.46 -0.16
CA VAL A 118 -8.80 -2.84 -0.08
C VAL A 118 -7.78 -3.74 -0.78
N ILE A 119 -7.24 -4.69 -0.03
CA ILE A 119 -6.35 -5.72 -0.56
C ILE A 119 -7.21 -6.93 -0.95
N ASP A 120 -6.92 -7.53 -2.10
CA ASP A 120 -7.61 -8.74 -2.56
C ASP A 120 -7.13 -9.95 -1.77
N LYS A 121 -7.68 -10.13 -0.57
CA LYS A 121 -7.36 -11.24 0.33
C LYS A 121 -7.73 -12.60 -0.28
N ALA A 122 -8.84 -12.67 -1.00
CA ALA A 122 -9.30 -13.91 -1.62
C ALA A 122 -8.27 -14.45 -2.62
N ALA A 123 -7.62 -13.56 -3.38
CA ALA A 123 -6.57 -13.96 -4.32
C ALA A 123 -5.35 -14.55 -3.61
N ILE A 124 -4.98 -13.99 -2.46
CA ILE A 124 -3.89 -14.53 -1.64
C ILE A 124 -4.28 -15.90 -1.10
N GLU A 125 -5.48 -16.02 -0.55
CA GLU A 125 -5.99 -17.25 0.02
C GLU A 125 -6.00 -18.40 -0.99
N ALA A 126 -6.36 -18.09 -2.25
CA ALA A 126 -6.38 -19.05 -3.34
C ALA A 126 -4.99 -19.60 -3.71
N GLN A 127 -3.92 -18.91 -3.35
CA GLN A 127 -2.53 -19.32 -3.61
C GLN A 127 -1.94 -20.15 -2.49
N LEU A 128 -2.64 -20.27 -1.36
CA LEU A 128 -2.18 -21.01 -0.20
C LEU A 128 -2.68 -22.46 -0.28
N PRO A 129 -1.98 -23.42 0.39
CA PRO A 129 -2.48 -24.77 0.45
C PRO A 129 -3.81 -24.81 1.21
N PRO A 130 -4.71 -25.78 0.89
CA PRO A 130 -5.96 -25.95 1.62
C PRO A 130 -5.70 -26.18 3.12
N PRO A 131 -6.62 -25.75 4.02
CA PRO A 131 -6.49 -26.05 5.45
C PRO A 131 -6.29 -27.55 5.69
N GLY A 132 -5.28 -27.88 6.52
CA GLY A 132 -4.94 -29.27 6.82
C GLY A 132 -4.08 -29.99 5.77
N ALA A 133 -3.70 -29.33 4.69
CA ALA A 133 -2.76 -29.89 3.72
C ALA A 133 -1.36 -30.04 4.33
N PRO A 134 -0.59 -31.10 3.95
CA PRO A 134 0.78 -31.22 4.42
C PRO A 134 1.62 -30.03 3.98
N SER A 135 2.45 -29.53 4.90
CA SER A 135 3.42 -28.49 4.58
C SER A 135 4.50 -29.11 3.68
N HIS A 136 4.71 -28.51 2.52
CA HIS A 136 5.85 -28.87 1.67
C HIS A 136 7.06 -28.06 2.17
N ALA A 137 8.01 -28.76 2.71
CA ALA A 137 9.27 -28.18 3.10
C ALA A 137 10.13 -27.87 1.87
#